data_1b554d983b68f2648f671cac6e94e2e5
#
_entry.id   1b554d983b68f2648f671cac6e94e2e5
#
_cell.length_a   1.000
_cell.length_b   1.000
_cell.length_c   1.000
_cell.angle_alpha   90.00
_cell.angle_beta   90.00
_cell.angle_gamma   90.00
#
_symmetry.space_group_name_H-M   'P 1'
#
loop_
_entity.id
_entity.type
_entity.pdbx_description
1 polymer ?
#
loop_
_entity_poly.entity_id
_entity_poly.type
_entity_poly.pdbx_seq_one_letter_code
_entity_poly.pdbx_strand_id
1 'polypeptide(L)'
;MAKYLVRCVVPYTIVESFQQALEDICESLIVFEDSTSSPAPITDESGFPISSLFQVDMLCEDVDVQKCKAQAETAAALLGTNISAIVEEVENTNWLLACHQGQPEIHVHPFVIHSSESTAILKPGSIGLKINAATAFGSGEHPTTQGCLKLFVQLAKKHQFKNVLDMGCGSGVLSIAAKKLQPHMHVTAVDIEAEAARRTRLNTKLNGCEHNYNVLCSVGFQHPQTWQQYDLCFANILAKPLVRLAPNMKKHIQPGGHIIVSGLLDKQAPMVIHAYIACGFSIASQISISGWRSIMFKKH
;
A
#
# COMPACT_ATOMS: atom_id res chain seq x y z
N MET A 1 16.12 -25.52 14.73
CA MET A 1 14.97 -26.46 14.61
C MET A 1 14.40 -26.26 13.22
N ALA A 2 13.82 -27.29 12.61
CA ALA A 2 13.14 -27.14 11.32
C ALA A 2 11.92 -26.24 11.51
N LYS A 3 11.61 -25.39 10.55
CA LYS A 3 10.43 -24.56 10.54
C LYS A 3 9.49 -25.02 9.44
N TYR A 4 8.21 -24.92 9.70
CA TYR A 4 7.16 -25.34 8.80
C TYR A 4 6.16 -24.20 8.54
N LEU A 5 5.68 -24.15 7.32
CA LEU A 5 4.60 -23.26 6.91
C LEU A 5 3.30 -24.06 6.84
N VAL A 6 2.32 -23.65 7.63
CA VAL A 6 0.95 -24.19 7.55
C VAL A 6 0.09 -23.20 6.77
N ARG A 7 -0.29 -23.58 5.57
CA ARG A 7 -1.04 -22.73 4.62
C ARG A 7 -2.50 -23.13 4.57
N CYS A 8 -3.38 -22.16 4.66
CA CYS A 8 -4.82 -22.32 4.54
C CYS A 8 -5.40 -21.32 3.56
N VAL A 9 -6.50 -21.68 2.88
CA VAL A 9 -7.28 -20.74 2.06
C VAL A 9 -8.66 -20.63 2.66
N VAL A 10 -9.08 -19.42 3.02
CA VAL A 10 -10.35 -19.15 3.71
C VAL A 10 -11.15 -18.08 2.96
N PRO A 11 -12.51 -18.11 3.05
CA PRO A 11 -13.35 -17.04 2.53
C PRO A 11 -13.09 -15.70 3.26
N TYR A 12 -13.21 -14.59 2.53
CA TYR A 12 -13.12 -13.24 3.09
C TYR A 12 -13.99 -13.05 4.34
N THR A 13 -15.20 -13.60 4.31
CA THR A 13 -16.19 -13.43 5.38
C THR A 13 -15.75 -13.92 6.75
N ILE A 14 -14.76 -14.79 6.81
CA ILE A 14 -14.24 -15.35 8.07
C ILE A 14 -12.76 -15.01 8.33
N VAL A 15 -12.07 -14.34 7.41
CA VAL A 15 -10.61 -14.17 7.48
C VAL A 15 -10.17 -13.48 8.77
N GLU A 16 -10.87 -12.44 9.21
CA GLU A 16 -10.52 -11.68 10.43
C GLU A 16 -10.72 -12.54 11.69
N SER A 17 -11.87 -13.22 11.82
CA SER A 17 -12.14 -14.11 12.95
C SER A 17 -11.23 -15.33 12.95
N PHE A 18 -10.86 -15.83 11.78
CA PHE A 18 -9.92 -16.93 11.60
C PHE A 18 -8.51 -16.53 12.01
N GLN A 19 -8.05 -15.35 11.60
CA GLN A 19 -6.76 -14.78 12.00
C GLN A 19 -6.68 -14.63 13.53
N GLN A 20 -7.69 -14.03 14.14
CA GLN A 20 -7.76 -13.82 15.59
C GLN A 20 -7.70 -15.14 16.37
N ALA A 21 -8.34 -16.20 15.85
CA ALA A 21 -8.33 -17.51 16.50
C ALA A 21 -6.97 -18.21 16.46
N LEU A 22 -6.03 -17.74 15.61
CA LEU A 22 -4.74 -18.38 15.36
C LEU A 22 -3.53 -17.55 15.80
N GLU A 23 -3.73 -16.27 16.20
CA GLU A 23 -2.63 -15.36 16.56
C GLU A 23 -1.71 -15.90 17.69
N ASP A 24 -2.28 -16.61 18.65
CA ASP A 24 -1.53 -17.13 19.81
C ASP A 24 -0.90 -18.51 19.57
N ILE A 25 -1.04 -19.08 18.37
CA ILE A 25 -0.72 -20.50 18.11
C ILE A 25 0.54 -20.66 17.27
N CYS A 26 0.91 -19.66 16.52
CA CYS A 26 2.04 -19.68 15.60
C CYS A 26 3.04 -18.56 15.89
N GLU A 27 4.28 -18.76 15.45
CA GLU A 27 5.35 -17.76 15.61
C GLU A 27 5.07 -16.50 14.82
N SER A 28 4.45 -16.65 13.67
CA SER A 28 4.05 -15.56 12.78
C SER A 28 2.89 -15.99 11.90
N LEU A 29 1.97 -15.05 11.61
CA LEU A 29 0.82 -15.26 10.76
C LEU A 29 0.75 -14.15 9.71
N ILE A 30 0.59 -14.53 8.45
CA ILE A 30 0.47 -13.59 7.33
C ILE A 30 -0.75 -13.96 6.50
N VAL A 31 -1.45 -12.91 6.04
CA VAL A 31 -2.67 -13.03 5.24
C VAL A 31 -2.47 -12.35 3.90
N PHE A 32 -2.81 -13.03 2.81
CA PHE A 32 -2.73 -12.54 1.43
C PHE A 32 -4.09 -12.70 0.74
N GLU A 33 -4.41 -11.79 -0.20
CA GLU A 33 -5.49 -12.05 -1.15
C GLU A 33 -5.11 -13.20 -2.10
N ASP A 34 -5.92 -14.25 -2.18
CA ASP A 34 -5.73 -15.29 -3.19
C ASP A 34 -6.34 -14.87 -4.52
N SER A 35 -5.50 -14.28 -5.38
CA SER A 35 -5.89 -13.86 -6.72
C SER A 35 -5.90 -14.99 -7.75
N THR A 36 -5.35 -16.17 -7.41
CA THR A 36 -5.15 -17.26 -8.36
C THR A 36 -6.32 -18.24 -8.42
N SER A 37 -6.99 -18.45 -7.31
CA SER A 37 -8.08 -19.42 -7.17
C SER A 37 -9.44 -18.77 -6.98
N SER A 38 -9.51 -17.46 -6.99
CA SER A 38 -10.72 -16.72 -6.59
C SER A 38 -11.80 -16.79 -7.67
N PRO A 39 -13.04 -17.19 -7.35
CA PRO A 39 -14.20 -16.86 -8.16
C PRO A 39 -14.34 -15.32 -8.24
N ALA A 40 -15.33 -14.81 -8.96
CA ALA A 40 -15.52 -13.37 -9.14
C ALA A 40 -15.30 -12.56 -7.85
N PRO A 41 -14.61 -11.40 -7.90
CA PRO A 41 -14.36 -10.57 -6.73
C PRO A 41 -15.66 -10.13 -6.07
N ILE A 42 -15.68 -10.15 -4.74
CA ILE A 42 -16.78 -9.63 -3.93
C ILE A 42 -16.52 -8.15 -3.60
N THR A 43 -17.49 -7.49 -2.99
CA THR A 43 -17.35 -6.10 -2.56
C THR A 43 -17.39 -6.05 -1.03
N ASP A 44 -16.44 -5.36 -0.40
CA ASP A 44 -16.46 -5.09 1.03
C ASP A 44 -17.57 -4.10 1.42
N GLU A 45 -17.73 -3.82 2.72
CA GLU A 45 -18.70 -2.86 3.26
C GLU A 45 -18.51 -1.43 2.72
N SER A 46 -17.31 -1.09 2.25
CA SER A 46 -16.98 0.19 1.65
C SER A 46 -17.22 0.21 0.13
N GLY A 47 -17.60 -0.93 -0.46
CA GLY A 47 -17.86 -1.10 -1.88
C GLY A 47 -16.59 -1.33 -2.71
N PHE A 48 -15.50 -1.80 -2.10
CA PHE A 48 -14.28 -2.17 -2.80
C PHE A 48 -14.35 -3.61 -3.30
N PRO A 49 -13.89 -3.90 -4.53
CA PRO A 49 -13.67 -5.27 -4.96
C PRO A 49 -12.48 -5.85 -4.20
N ILE A 50 -12.70 -6.96 -3.57
CA ILE A 50 -11.68 -7.75 -2.87
C ILE A 50 -11.77 -9.18 -3.35
N SER A 51 -10.70 -9.94 -3.16
CA SER A 51 -10.75 -11.38 -3.38
C SER A 51 -11.81 -12.02 -2.47
N SER A 52 -12.52 -12.99 -3.00
CA SER A 52 -13.45 -13.79 -2.18
C SER A 52 -12.73 -14.82 -1.31
N LEU A 53 -11.47 -15.11 -1.60
CA LEU A 53 -10.61 -16.03 -0.89
C LEU A 53 -9.33 -15.36 -0.43
N PHE A 54 -8.85 -15.75 0.74
CA PHE A 54 -7.61 -15.28 1.35
C PHE A 54 -6.75 -16.48 1.73
N GLN A 55 -5.47 -16.40 1.42
CA GLN A 55 -4.46 -17.32 1.88
C GLN A 55 -3.95 -16.86 3.25
N VAL A 56 -3.93 -17.76 4.22
CA VAL A 56 -3.38 -17.53 5.55
C VAL A 56 -2.21 -18.49 5.74
N ASP A 57 -1.03 -17.93 5.92
CA ASP A 57 0.22 -18.64 6.10
C ASP A 57 0.70 -18.48 7.56
N MET A 58 0.86 -19.61 8.27
CA MET A 58 1.32 -19.68 9.66
C MET A 58 2.70 -20.31 9.72
N LEU A 59 3.66 -19.63 10.34
CA LEU A 59 4.98 -20.19 10.61
C LEU A 59 4.99 -20.87 11.97
N CYS A 60 5.40 -22.13 12.00
CA CYS A 60 5.43 -22.98 13.20
C CYS A 60 6.78 -23.69 13.33
N GLU A 61 7.20 -24.00 14.55
CA GLU A 61 8.28 -24.94 14.79
C GLU A 61 7.79 -26.38 14.59
N ASP A 62 8.73 -27.32 14.38
CA ASP A 62 8.47 -28.73 14.11
C ASP A 62 7.51 -29.36 15.15
N VAL A 63 7.73 -29.06 16.43
CA VAL A 63 6.95 -29.60 17.55
C VAL A 63 5.48 -29.11 17.54
N ASP A 64 5.20 -27.99 16.92
CA ASP A 64 3.88 -27.35 16.94
C ASP A 64 3.11 -27.48 15.61
N VAL A 65 3.73 -27.98 14.54
CA VAL A 65 3.15 -28.00 13.21
C VAL A 65 1.81 -28.75 13.11
N GLN A 66 1.71 -29.92 13.74
CA GLN A 66 0.49 -30.71 13.74
C GLN A 66 -0.62 -30.05 14.57
N LYS A 67 -0.23 -29.39 15.66
CA LYS A 67 -1.14 -28.62 16.49
C LYS A 67 -1.67 -27.40 15.73
N CYS A 68 -0.80 -26.64 15.08
CA CYS A 68 -1.18 -25.50 14.24
C CYS A 68 -2.16 -25.93 13.13
N LYS A 69 -1.85 -27.03 12.43
CA LYS A 69 -2.73 -27.58 11.40
C LYS A 69 -4.12 -27.94 11.94
N ALA A 70 -4.19 -28.73 13.01
CA ALA A 70 -5.44 -29.16 13.60
C ALA A 70 -6.27 -28.00 14.13
N GLN A 71 -5.64 -26.98 14.71
CA GLN A 71 -6.33 -25.80 15.22
C GLN A 71 -6.85 -24.91 14.09
N ALA A 72 -6.10 -24.77 12.98
CA ALA A 72 -6.58 -24.06 11.80
C ALA A 72 -7.82 -24.73 11.19
N GLU A 73 -7.77 -26.04 11.00
CA GLU A 73 -8.92 -26.81 10.50
C GLU A 73 -10.13 -26.74 11.45
N THR A 74 -9.89 -26.78 12.76
CA THR A 74 -10.94 -26.66 13.79
C THR A 74 -11.53 -25.24 13.80
N ALA A 75 -10.71 -24.19 13.75
CA ALA A 75 -11.16 -22.81 13.71
C ALA A 75 -12.04 -22.55 12.48
N ALA A 76 -11.62 -23.04 11.32
CA ALA A 76 -12.41 -22.91 10.09
C ALA A 76 -13.74 -23.63 10.19
N ALA A 77 -13.77 -24.85 10.75
CA ALA A 77 -14.99 -25.61 10.94
C ALA A 77 -15.98 -24.91 11.91
N LEU A 78 -15.47 -24.29 12.98
CA LEU A 78 -16.28 -23.49 13.91
C LEU A 78 -16.86 -22.23 13.26
N LEU A 79 -16.16 -21.69 12.27
CA LEU A 79 -16.60 -20.53 11.47
C LEU A 79 -17.44 -20.92 10.24
N GLY A 80 -17.85 -22.18 10.15
CA GLY A 80 -18.78 -22.69 9.12
C GLY A 80 -18.10 -23.03 7.78
N THR A 81 -16.79 -23.20 7.74
CA THR A 81 -16.03 -23.54 6.54
C THR A 81 -15.13 -24.74 6.79
N ASN A 82 -15.05 -25.66 5.81
CA ASN A 82 -14.10 -26.76 5.84
C ASN A 82 -12.90 -26.43 4.96
N ILE A 83 -11.72 -26.48 5.54
CA ILE A 83 -10.43 -26.27 4.84
C ILE A 83 -9.54 -27.48 5.04
N SER A 84 -8.60 -27.67 4.14
CA SER A 84 -7.45 -28.57 4.31
C SER A 84 -6.19 -27.73 4.37
N ALA A 85 -5.51 -27.75 5.52
CA ALA A 85 -4.26 -27.05 5.68
C ALA A 85 -3.10 -27.83 5.02
N ILE A 86 -2.33 -27.14 4.20
CA ILE A 86 -1.12 -27.65 3.54
C ILE A 86 0.07 -27.37 4.46
N VAL A 87 0.94 -28.35 4.66
CA VAL A 87 2.16 -28.20 5.46
C VAL A 87 3.37 -28.30 4.52
N GLU A 88 4.23 -27.29 4.54
CA GLU A 88 5.47 -27.24 3.77
C GLU A 88 6.64 -27.03 4.73
N GLU A 89 7.71 -27.85 4.61
CA GLU A 89 8.95 -27.61 5.34
C GLU A 89 9.67 -26.41 4.75
N VAL A 90 10.04 -25.46 5.61
CA VAL A 90 10.78 -24.27 5.18
C VAL A 90 12.23 -24.46 5.59
N GLU A 91 13.12 -24.66 4.62
CA GLU A 91 14.57 -24.65 4.88
C GLU A 91 14.93 -23.38 5.65
N ASN A 92 15.91 -23.48 6.55
CA ASN A 92 16.32 -22.45 7.52
C ASN A 92 16.82 -21.12 6.92
N THR A 93 16.44 -20.82 5.74
CA THR A 93 16.54 -19.56 5.02
C THR A 93 15.33 -18.74 5.40
N ASN A 94 15.57 -17.62 6.05
CA ASN A 94 14.67 -16.55 6.40
C ASN A 94 13.33 -16.60 5.59
N TRP A 95 12.29 -17.22 6.13
CA TRP A 95 11.00 -17.45 5.43
C TRP A 95 10.36 -16.14 4.95
N LEU A 96 10.61 -15.03 5.66
CA LEU A 96 10.29 -13.68 5.21
C LEU A 96 10.97 -13.38 3.86
N LEU A 97 12.20 -13.90 3.67
CA LEU A 97 12.90 -13.84 2.38
C LEU A 97 12.17 -14.67 1.31
N ALA A 98 11.72 -15.86 1.63
CA ALA A 98 11.00 -16.72 0.67
C ALA A 98 9.65 -16.11 0.24
N CYS A 99 8.91 -15.49 1.15
CA CYS A 99 7.70 -14.75 0.82
C CYS A 99 7.97 -13.51 -0.04
N HIS A 100 9.16 -12.90 0.07
CA HIS A 100 9.54 -11.72 -0.70
C HIS A 100 10.29 -12.05 -2.01
N GLN A 101 10.94 -13.20 -2.11
CA GLN A 101 11.69 -13.61 -3.31
C GLN A 101 10.79 -13.93 -4.52
N GLY A 102 9.50 -14.17 -4.31
CA GLY A 102 8.52 -14.44 -5.37
C GLY A 102 7.71 -13.23 -5.84
N GLN A 103 7.86 -12.07 -5.24
CA GLN A 103 7.10 -10.89 -5.69
C GLN A 103 7.66 -10.37 -7.03
N PRO A 104 6.84 -10.29 -8.10
CA PRO A 104 7.29 -9.79 -9.38
C PRO A 104 7.67 -8.31 -9.29
N GLU A 105 8.67 -7.92 -10.08
CA GLU A 105 9.02 -6.52 -10.22
C GLU A 105 7.88 -5.74 -10.87
N ILE A 106 7.56 -4.57 -10.31
CA ILE A 106 6.52 -3.71 -10.85
C ILE A 106 7.17 -2.58 -11.65
N HIS A 107 6.86 -2.53 -12.93
CA HIS A 107 7.43 -1.57 -13.85
C HIS A 107 6.46 -0.42 -14.14
N VAL A 108 6.76 0.77 -13.63
CA VAL A 108 6.09 2.04 -13.98
C VAL A 108 7.16 3.03 -14.38
N HIS A 109 7.53 3.04 -15.66
CA HIS A 109 8.66 3.83 -16.15
C HIS A 109 8.65 5.29 -15.65
N PRO A 110 9.78 5.82 -15.10
CA PRO A 110 11.11 5.20 -15.04
C PRO A 110 11.33 4.27 -13.83
N PHE A 111 10.32 4.04 -13.00
CA PHE A 111 10.44 3.29 -11.76
C PHE A 111 10.35 1.79 -11.96
N VAL A 112 11.19 1.07 -11.20
CA VAL A 112 11.11 -0.37 -10.99
C VAL A 112 10.99 -0.60 -9.49
N ILE A 113 9.82 -1.04 -9.04
CA ILE A 113 9.57 -1.33 -7.63
C ILE A 113 9.89 -2.80 -7.39
N HIS A 114 10.69 -3.07 -6.39
CA HIS A 114 11.13 -4.42 -6.04
C HIS A 114 11.40 -4.54 -4.53
N SER A 115 11.41 -5.75 -3.99
CA SER A 115 11.78 -5.99 -2.60
C SER A 115 13.28 -5.69 -2.36
N SER A 116 13.68 -5.51 -1.11
CA SER A 116 15.11 -5.31 -0.75
C SER A 116 15.97 -6.53 -1.11
N GLU A 117 15.37 -7.70 -1.15
CA GLU A 117 16.02 -8.99 -1.41
C GLU A 117 16.09 -9.34 -2.92
N SER A 118 15.41 -8.56 -3.75
CA SER A 118 15.41 -8.80 -5.20
C SER A 118 16.80 -8.53 -5.79
N THR A 119 17.24 -9.44 -6.64
CA THR A 119 18.44 -9.30 -7.47
C THR A 119 18.15 -8.56 -8.78
N ALA A 120 17.14 -7.71 -8.80
CA ALA A 120 16.69 -6.97 -9.98
C ALA A 120 17.84 -6.28 -10.70
N ILE A 121 18.02 -6.61 -11.98
CA ILE A 121 18.97 -5.94 -12.86
C ILE A 121 18.26 -4.73 -13.49
N LEU A 122 18.54 -3.55 -12.99
CA LEU A 122 17.95 -2.33 -13.50
C LEU A 122 18.48 -2.00 -14.89
N LYS A 123 17.58 -1.74 -15.83
CA LYS A 123 17.95 -1.23 -17.15
C LYS A 123 18.48 0.21 -17.06
N PRO A 124 19.38 0.63 -17.94
CA PRO A 124 19.83 2.03 -18.01
C PRO A 124 18.65 3.01 -18.07
N GLY A 125 18.66 4.05 -17.25
CA GLY A 125 17.58 5.04 -17.13
C GLY A 125 16.41 4.62 -16.23
N SER A 126 16.43 3.43 -15.62
CA SER A 126 15.46 3.05 -14.60
C SER A 126 15.87 3.50 -13.22
N ILE A 127 14.88 3.80 -12.38
CA ILE A 127 15.02 4.17 -10.96
C ILE A 127 14.47 3.03 -10.12
N GLY A 128 15.36 2.29 -9.43
CA GLY A 128 14.97 1.23 -8.50
C GLY A 128 14.38 1.81 -7.21
N LEU A 129 13.25 1.26 -6.80
CA LEU A 129 12.59 1.54 -5.54
C LEU A 129 12.55 0.27 -4.71
N LYS A 130 13.34 0.22 -3.64
CA LYS A 130 13.35 -0.89 -2.67
C LYS A 130 12.19 -0.71 -1.70
N ILE A 131 11.13 -1.46 -1.87
CA ILE A 131 9.92 -1.34 -1.06
C ILE A 131 9.61 -2.69 -0.41
N ASN A 132 9.73 -2.75 0.89
CA ASN A 132 9.28 -3.88 1.67
C ASN A 132 7.88 -3.59 2.19
N ALA A 133 6.89 -4.21 1.58
CA ALA A 133 5.48 -4.10 1.94
C ALA A 133 5.00 -5.42 2.55
N ALA A 134 5.41 -5.72 3.78
CA ALA A 134 5.15 -7.04 4.38
C ALA A 134 3.65 -7.39 4.46
N THR A 135 2.78 -6.52 4.93
CA THR A 135 1.33 -6.77 5.06
C THR A 135 0.49 -5.52 4.77
N ALA A 136 1.14 -4.38 4.46
CA ALA A 136 0.44 -3.13 4.24
C ALA A 136 0.18 -2.88 2.75
N PHE A 137 -0.91 -2.24 2.50
CA PHE A 137 -1.23 -1.59 1.24
C PHE A 137 -0.04 -0.77 0.72
N GLY A 138 0.31 -0.90 -0.56
CA GLY A 138 1.37 -0.08 -1.17
C GLY A 138 2.61 -0.86 -1.60
N SER A 139 2.50 -2.18 -1.87
CA SER A 139 3.57 -2.96 -2.54
C SER A 139 3.94 -2.38 -3.91
N GLY A 140 3.08 -1.56 -4.49
CA GLY A 140 3.24 -1.02 -5.85
C GLY A 140 2.45 -1.79 -6.90
N GLU A 141 2.00 -2.99 -6.61
CA GLU A 141 1.22 -3.84 -7.54
C GLU A 141 -0.15 -3.24 -7.84
N HIS A 142 -0.75 -2.60 -6.85
CA HIS A 142 -2.11 -2.11 -6.98
C HIS A 142 -2.25 -1.06 -8.08
N PRO A 143 -3.28 -1.13 -8.92
CA PRO A 143 -3.53 -0.18 -10.02
C PRO A 143 -3.52 1.30 -9.59
N THR A 144 -3.92 1.59 -8.34
CA THR A 144 -3.91 2.95 -7.78
C THR A 144 -2.51 3.52 -7.64
N THR A 145 -1.55 2.72 -7.16
CA THR A 145 -0.14 3.13 -7.05
C THR A 145 0.45 3.40 -8.43
N GLN A 146 0.20 2.50 -9.39
CA GLN A 146 0.64 2.68 -10.77
C GLN A 146 0.04 3.95 -11.39
N GLY A 147 -1.25 4.22 -11.14
CA GLY A 147 -1.93 5.42 -11.61
C GLY A 147 -1.30 6.71 -11.05
N CYS A 148 -1.04 6.75 -9.74
CA CYS A 148 -0.38 7.88 -9.10
C CYS A 148 1.02 8.13 -9.68
N LEU A 149 1.83 7.08 -9.83
CA LEU A 149 3.18 7.19 -10.38
C LEU A 149 3.18 7.67 -11.84
N LYS A 150 2.27 7.16 -12.69
CA LYS A 150 2.13 7.62 -14.08
C LYS A 150 1.76 9.10 -14.16
N LEU A 151 0.80 9.56 -13.35
CA LEU A 151 0.41 10.98 -13.29
C LEU A 151 1.57 11.84 -12.75
N PHE A 152 2.28 11.36 -11.73
CA PHE A 152 3.44 12.07 -11.19
C PHE A 152 4.55 12.22 -12.23
N VAL A 153 4.92 11.16 -12.94
CA VAL A 153 5.94 11.22 -14.01
C VAL A 153 5.55 12.22 -15.11
N GLN A 154 4.27 12.23 -15.50
CA GLN A 154 3.76 13.21 -16.48
C GLN A 154 3.95 14.64 -15.98
N LEU A 155 3.65 14.88 -14.70
CA LEU A 155 3.74 16.20 -14.07
C LEU A 155 5.20 16.64 -13.88
N ALA A 156 6.06 15.73 -13.42
CA ALA A 156 7.47 15.99 -13.11
C ALA A 156 8.32 16.35 -14.35
N LYS A 157 7.86 16.02 -15.57
CA LYS A 157 8.50 16.48 -16.82
C LYS A 157 8.45 18.00 -17.01
N LYS A 158 7.49 18.68 -16.37
CA LYS A 158 7.22 20.12 -16.54
C LYS A 158 7.41 20.93 -15.26
N HIS A 159 7.49 20.26 -14.11
CA HIS A 159 7.52 20.90 -12.80
C HIS A 159 8.63 20.34 -11.92
N GLN A 160 9.28 21.23 -11.17
CA GLN A 160 10.15 20.90 -10.05
C GLN A 160 9.41 21.21 -8.75
N PHE A 161 9.41 20.28 -7.82
CA PHE A 161 8.69 20.40 -6.55
C PHE A 161 9.65 20.65 -5.39
N LYS A 162 9.22 21.43 -4.41
CA LYS A 162 10.01 21.75 -3.22
C LYS A 162 9.45 21.08 -1.98
N ASN A 163 8.15 21.23 -1.73
CA ASN A 163 7.48 20.72 -0.55
C ASN A 163 6.40 19.73 -0.94
N VAL A 164 6.61 18.47 -0.64
CA VAL A 164 5.74 17.36 -1.02
C VAL A 164 5.09 16.77 0.23
N LEU A 165 3.78 16.55 0.17
CA LEU A 165 3.00 15.82 1.16
C LEU A 165 2.62 14.45 0.62
N ASP A 166 2.77 13.42 1.42
CA ASP A 166 2.24 12.07 1.17
C ASP A 166 1.26 11.71 2.28
N MET A 167 -0.04 11.85 2.00
CA MET A 167 -1.11 11.68 2.95
C MET A 167 -1.71 10.28 2.86
N GLY A 168 -1.55 9.48 3.93
CA GLY A 168 -1.78 8.04 3.91
C GLY A 168 -0.63 7.34 3.18
N CYS A 169 0.59 7.54 3.69
CA CYS A 169 1.81 7.16 2.98
C CYS A 169 2.04 5.63 2.89
N GLY A 170 1.47 4.84 3.79
CA GLY A 170 1.58 3.38 3.81
C GLY A 170 3.04 2.89 3.80
N SER A 171 3.49 2.34 2.69
CA SER A 171 4.89 1.93 2.47
C SER A 171 5.83 3.11 2.14
N GLY A 172 5.30 4.28 1.81
CA GLY A 172 6.04 5.45 1.33
C GLY A 172 6.41 5.41 -0.14
N VAL A 173 5.92 4.45 -0.91
CA VAL A 173 6.32 4.22 -2.31
C VAL A 173 6.18 5.46 -3.20
N LEU A 174 5.11 6.26 -3.05
CA LEU A 174 4.85 7.44 -3.88
C LEU A 174 5.84 8.56 -3.57
N SER A 175 6.01 8.89 -2.32
CA SER A 175 6.93 9.95 -1.90
C SER A 175 8.41 9.56 -2.04
N ILE A 176 8.77 8.29 -1.87
CA ILE A 176 10.11 7.78 -2.17
C ILE A 176 10.39 7.86 -3.67
N ALA A 177 9.44 7.47 -4.52
CA ALA A 177 9.56 7.62 -5.98
C ALA A 177 9.78 9.09 -6.38
N ALA A 178 8.99 9.99 -5.78
CA ALA A 178 9.12 11.43 -6.01
C ALA A 178 10.51 11.94 -5.60
N LYS A 179 10.96 11.57 -4.40
CA LYS A 179 12.27 11.96 -3.86
C LYS A 179 13.44 11.42 -4.69
N LYS A 180 13.34 10.18 -5.19
CA LYS A 180 14.35 9.58 -6.08
C LYS A 180 14.42 10.28 -7.44
N LEU A 181 13.27 10.72 -7.97
CA LEU A 181 13.22 11.44 -9.25
C LEU A 181 13.69 12.89 -9.12
N GLN A 182 13.35 13.55 -8.00
CA GLN A 182 13.73 14.96 -7.71
C GLN A 182 14.31 15.05 -6.28
N PRO A 183 15.61 14.80 -6.07
CA PRO A 183 16.23 14.64 -4.75
C PRO A 183 16.17 15.87 -3.83
N HIS A 184 15.97 17.06 -4.38
CA HIS A 184 15.95 18.32 -3.58
C HIS A 184 14.65 18.56 -2.82
N MET A 185 13.62 17.74 -3.02
CA MET A 185 12.35 17.89 -2.33
C MET A 185 12.47 17.74 -0.81
N HIS A 186 11.67 18.51 -0.09
CA HIS A 186 11.31 18.27 1.29
C HIS A 186 10.02 17.45 1.32
N VAL A 187 10.05 16.29 1.93
CA VAL A 187 8.89 15.39 2.00
C VAL A 187 8.34 15.35 3.42
N THR A 188 7.03 15.46 3.55
CA THR A 188 6.28 15.14 4.76
C THR A 188 5.35 13.99 4.44
N ALA A 189 5.63 12.81 4.96
CA ALA A 189 4.81 11.62 4.84
C ALA A 189 3.99 11.42 6.12
N VAL A 190 2.70 11.20 5.99
CA VAL A 190 1.76 11.11 7.11
C VAL A 190 0.92 9.87 6.97
N ASP A 191 0.80 9.10 8.05
CA ASP A 191 -0.16 8.00 8.11
C ASP A 191 -0.85 7.98 9.48
N ILE A 192 -2.06 7.46 9.53
CA ILE A 192 -2.80 7.27 10.79
C ILE A 192 -2.26 6.06 11.56
N GLU A 193 -1.70 5.08 10.85
CA GLU A 193 -1.18 3.86 11.41
C GLU A 193 0.30 4.00 11.76
N ALA A 194 0.65 3.71 13.02
CA ALA A 194 2.02 3.78 13.51
C ALA A 194 2.95 2.82 12.74
N GLU A 195 2.43 1.65 12.37
CA GLU A 195 3.18 0.64 11.62
C GLU A 195 3.46 1.09 10.18
N ALA A 196 2.51 1.72 9.49
CA ALA A 196 2.71 2.32 8.17
C ALA A 196 3.80 3.41 8.23
N ALA A 197 3.73 4.31 9.23
CA ALA A 197 4.76 5.32 9.44
C ALA A 197 6.14 4.70 9.73
N ARG A 198 6.21 3.61 10.51
CA ARG A 198 7.44 2.86 10.77
C ARG A 198 8.02 2.28 9.47
N ARG A 199 7.20 1.67 8.64
CA ARG A 199 7.60 1.09 7.33
C ARG A 199 8.09 2.15 6.37
N THR A 200 7.39 3.26 6.26
CA THR A 200 7.86 4.40 5.44
C THR A 200 9.27 4.81 5.85
N ARG A 201 9.57 4.91 7.17
CA ARG A 201 10.95 5.23 7.63
C ARG A 201 11.96 4.18 7.20
N LEU A 202 11.63 2.89 7.33
CA LEU A 202 12.53 1.81 6.90
C LEU A 202 12.78 1.84 5.38
N ASN A 203 11.71 1.97 4.58
CA ASN A 203 11.82 2.04 3.13
C ASN A 203 12.58 3.29 2.68
N THR A 204 12.38 4.43 3.35
CA THR A 204 13.14 5.66 3.10
C THR A 204 14.63 5.43 3.29
N LYS A 205 15.03 4.75 4.37
CA LYS A 205 16.41 4.36 4.65
C LYS A 205 16.98 3.40 3.59
N LEU A 206 16.24 2.36 3.21
CA LEU A 206 16.63 1.41 2.16
C LEU A 206 16.90 2.10 0.81
N ASN A 207 16.26 3.24 0.56
CA ASN A 207 16.40 4.01 -0.67
C ASN A 207 17.38 5.18 -0.58
N GLY A 208 18.01 5.43 0.58
CA GLY A 208 18.89 6.57 0.81
C GLY A 208 18.20 7.94 0.68
N CYS A 209 16.91 8.01 1.05
CA CYS A 209 16.07 9.19 0.88
C CYS A 209 15.80 9.95 2.19
N GLU A 210 16.55 9.70 3.26
CA GLU A 210 16.27 10.20 4.62
C GLU A 210 16.45 11.72 4.75
N HIS A 211 17.31 12.30 3.95
CA HIS A 211 17.57 13.74 3.99
C HIS A 211 16.35 14.54 3.56
N ASN A 212 15.92 15.51 4.39
CA ASN A 212 14.72 16.33 4.16
C ASN A 212 13.43 15.47 3.97
N TYR A 213 13.27 14.41 4.79
CA TYR A 213 12.14 13.52 4.73
C TYR A 213 11.60 13.27 6.14
N ASN A 214 10.42 13.82 6.45
CA ASN A 214 9.75 13.67 7.73
C ASN A 214 8.62 12.65 7.63
N VAL A 215 8.56 11.72 8.57
CA VAL A 215 7.49 10.72 8.66
C VAL A 215 6.74 10.87 9.97
N LEU A 216 5.44 11.10 9.90
CA LEU A 216 4.57 11.39 11.02
C LEU A 216 3.47 10.32 11.15
N CYS A 217 3.18 9.92 12.38
CA CYS A 217 1.96 9.19 12.68
C CYS A 217 0.92 10.22 13.16
N SER A 218 -0.13 10.45 12.33
CA SER A 218 -1.13 11.50 12.61
C SER A 218 -2.38 11.34 11.77
N VAL A 219 -3.50 11.78 12.31
CA VAL A 219 -4.76 11.86 11.57
C VAL A 219 -4.75 13.13 10.69
N GLY A 220 -4.55 12.97 9.39
CA GLY A 220 -4.59 14.09 8.45
C GLY A 220 -3.63 15.22 8.84
N PHE A 221 -4.17 16.44 8.96
CA PHE A 221 -3.41 17.64 9.28
C PHE A 221 -3.41 17.99 10.79
N GLN A 222 -3.59 17.05 11.69
CA GLN A 222 -3.61 17.35 13.14
C GLN A 222 -2.22 17.61 13.72
N HIS A 223 -1.15 17.09 13.12
CA HIS A 223 0.19 17.32 13.61
C HIS A 223 0.74 18.67 13.12
N PRO A 224 1.33 19.53 13.98
CA PRO A 224 1.81 20.87 13.60
C PRO A 224 2.81 20.87 12.43
N GLN A 225 3.65 19.86 12.31
CA GLN A 225 4.60 19.75 11.20
C GLN A 225 3.94 19.57 9.83
N THR A 226 2.63 19.30 9.77
CA THR A 226 1.87 19.28 8.51
C THR A 226 1.37 20.69 8.11
N TRP A 227 1.48 21.70 8.97
CA TRP A 227 0.96 23.04 8.75
C TRP A 227 1.92 23.90 7.93
N GLN A 228 2.17 23.50 6.72
CA GLN A 228 2.97 24.26 5.76
C GLN A 228 2.27 24.26 4.39
N GLN A 229 2.82 25.01 3.45
CA GLN A 229 2.34 25.03 2.07
C GLN A 229 3.08 23.99 1.25
N TYR A 230 2.33 23.18 0.53
CA TYR A 230 2.85 22.14 -0.35
C TYR A 230 2.58 22.49 -1.81
N ASP A 231 3.52 22.18 -2.68
CA ASP A 231 3.38 22.33 -4.14
C ASP A 231 2.96 21.02 -4.82
N LEU A 232 3.13 19.89 -4.14
CA LEU A 232 2.61 18.58 -4.54
C LEU A 232 2.07 17.81 -3.32
N CYS A 233 0.93 17.15 -3.52
CA CYS A 233 0.42 16.18 -2.54
C CYS A 233 0.04 14.88 -3.25
N PHE A 234 0.42 13.76 -2.65
CA PHE A 234 -0.16 12.45 -2.92
C PHE A 234 -1.19 12.12 -1.85
N ALA A 235 -2.30 11.50 -2.24
CA ALA A 235 -3.29 10.93 -1.33
C ALA A 235 -3.91 9.68 -1.97
N ASN A 236 -3.29 8.53 -1.76
CA ASN A 236 -3.78 7.24 -2.25
C ASN A 236 -4.53 6.52 -1.12
N ILE A 237 -5.71 7.03 -0.80
CA ILE A 237 -6.56 6.56 0.30
C ILE A 237 -8.01 6.44 -0.16
N LEU A 238 -8.88 5.88 0.68
CA LEU A 238 -10.28 5.66 0.37
C LEU A 238 -11.04 6.94 -0.02
N ALA A 239 -12.05 6.82 -0.87
CA ALA A 239 -12.82 7.95 -1.42
C ALA A 239 -13.48 8.85 -0.34
N LYS A 240 -14.09 8.26 0.70
CA LYS A 240 -14.72 9.06 1.77
C LYS A 240 -13.73 9.92 2.58
N PRO A 241 -12.57 9.38 3.04
CA PRO A 241 -11.48 10.19 3.59
C PRO A 241 -11.00 11.30 2.65
N LEU A 242 -10.84 11.04 1.34
CA LEU A 242 -10.45 12.06 0.37
C LEU A 242 -11.42 13.26 0.37
N VAL A 243 -12.72 12.99 0.36
CA VAL A 243 -13.75 14.04 0.43
C VAL A 243 -13.63 14.86 1.72
N ARG A 244 -13.43 14.19 2.86
CA ARG A 244 -13.27 14.87 4.16
C ARG A 244 -12.01 15.75 4.23
N LEU A 245 -10.95 15.36 3.54
CA LEU A 245 -9.67 16.08 3.52
C LEU A 245 -9.67 17.27 2.55
N ALA A 246 -10.57 17.34 1.56
CA ALA A 246 -10.56 18.38 0.53
C ALA A 246 -10.50 19.83 1.09
N PRO A 247 -11.25 20.21 2.14
CA PRO A 247 -11.14 21.55 2.73
C PRO A 247 -9.77 21.84 3.36
N ASN A 248 -9.13 20.84 3.96
CA ASN A 248 -7.78 20.99 4.51
C ASN A 248 -6.74 21.03 3.38
N MET A 249 -6.89 20.24 2.34
CA MET A 249 -6.04 20.31 1.15
C MET A 249 -6.07 21.72 0.54
N LYS A 250 -7.25 22.36 0.46
CA LYS A 250 -7.38 23.75 0.02
C LYS A 250 -6.51 24.71 0.83
N LYS A 251 -6.40 24.51 2.15
CA LYS A 251 -5.61 25.39 3.04
C LYS A 251 -4.10 25.18 2.86
N HIS A 252 -3.67 23.94 2.63
CA HIS A 252 -2.26 23.54 2.70
C HIS A 252 -1.60 23.35 1.33
N ILE A 253 -2.34 23.31 0.25
CA ILE A 253 -1.76 23.34 -1.10
C ILE A 253 -1.65 24.80 -1.56
N GLN A 254 -0.47 25.20 -2.04
CA GLN A 254 -0.23 26.55 -2.54
C GLN A 254 -1.00 26.81 -3.87
N PRO A 255 -1.31 28.05 -4.23
CA PRO A 255 -1.81 28.39 -5.55
C PRO A 255 -0.88 27.86 -6.65
N GLY A 256 -1.45 27.24 -7.68
CA GLY A 256 -0.69 26.54 -8.74
C GLY A 256 -0.18 25.15 -8.36
N GLY A 257 -0.28 24.75 -7.08
CA GLY A 257 0.11 23.43 -6.61
C GLY A 257 -0.81 22.32 -7.08
N HIS A 258 -0.36 21.07 -6.98
CA HIS A 258 -1.03 19.89 -7.52
C HIS A 258 -1.32 18.86 -6.43
N ILE A 259 -2.42 18.13 -6.63
CA ILE A 259 -2.76 16.95 -5.81
C ILE A 259 -2.98 15.77 -6.74
N ILE A 260 -2.38 14.63 -6.43
CA ILE A 260 -2.65 13.36 -7.09
C ILE A 260 -3.38 12.47 -6.09
N VAL A 261 -4.64 12.18 -6.36
CA VAL A 261 -5.48 11.31 -5.52
C VAL A 261 -5.76 10.00 -6.22
N SER A 262 -5.85 8.92 -5.44
CA SER A 262 -6.28 7.59 -5.88
C SER A 262 -6.82 6.79 -4.67
N GLY A 263 -7.03 5.48 -4.82
CA GLY A 263 -7.71 4.66 -3.81
C GLY A 263 -9.22 4.69 -3.95
N LEU A 264 -9.71 4.98 -5.16
CA LEU A 264 -11.14 5.07 -5.45
C LEU A 264 -11.47 4.35 -6.77
N LEU A 265 -12.64 3.73 -6.80
CA LEU A 265 -13.20 3.12 -8.01
C LEU A 265 -13.74 4.20 -8.95
N ASP A 266 -13.84 3.87 -10.24
CA ASP A 266 -14.42 4.76 -11.26
C ASP A 266 -15.79 5.31 -10.85
N LYS A 267 -16.65 4.48 -10.26
CA LYS A 267 -17.98 4.88 -9.77
C LYS A 267 -17.95 5.88 -8.60
N GLN A 268 -16.85 5.96 -7.85
CA GLN A 268 -16.67 6.88 -6.72
C GLN A 268 -16.04 8.21 -7.15
N ALA A 269 -15.45 8.28 -8.35
CA ALA A 269 -14.75 9.47 -8.83
C ALA A 269 -15.61 10.75 -8.85
N PRO A 270 -16.90 10.74 -9.28
CA PRO A 270 -17.71 11.96 -9.28
C PRO A 270 -17.81 12.62 -7.90
N MET A 271 -17.98 11.84 -6.83
CA MET A 271 -18.08 12.35 -5.46
C MET A 271 -16.78 13.08 -5.04
N VAL A 272 -15.62 12.50 -5.32
CA VAL A 272 -14.32 13.10 -5.00
C VAL A 272 -14.08 14.33 -5.86
N ILE A 273 -14.36 14.26 -7.17
CA ILE A 273 -14.22 15.39 -8.10
C ILE A 273 -15.04 16.60 -7.62
N HIS A 274 -16.31 16.40 -7.28
CA HIS A 274 -17.17 17.48 -6.80
C HIS A 274 -16.62 18.15 -5.54
N ALA A 275 -16.11 17.36 -4.57
CA ALA A 275 -15.54 17.89 -3.33
C ALA A 275 -14.31 18.78 -3.60
N TYR A 276 -13.40 18.34 -4.48
CA TYR A 276 -12.19 19.10 -4.80
C TYR A 276 -12.49 20.33 -5.65
N ILE A 277 -13.41 20.26 -6.64
CA ILE A 277 -13.85 21.41 -7.43
C ILE A 277 -14.51 22.47 -6.51
N ALA A 278 -15.37 22.07 -5.59
CA ALA A 278 -15.97 22.98 -4.60
C ALA A 278 -14.93 23.65 -3.69
N CYS A 279 -13.77 23.03 -3.52
CA CYS A 279 -12.63 23.59 -2.79
C CYS A 279 -11.70 24.48 -3.65
N GLY A 280 -12.02 24.73 -4.93
CA GLY A 280 -11.23 25.61 -5.81
C GLY A 280 -10.09 24.90 -6.55
N PHE A 281 -10.19 23.59 -6.75
CA PHE A 281 -9.32 22.83 -7.61
C PHE A 281 -9.96 22.60 -8.97
N SER A 282 -9.14 22.38 -10.01
CA SER A 282 -9.59 21.90 -11.33
C SER A 282 -8.89 20.58 -11.64
N ILE A 283 -9.53 19.75 -12.46
CA ILE A 283 -8.91 18.52 -12.96
C ILE A 283 -7.84 18.90 -13.98
N ALA A 284 -6.59 18.49 -13.73
CA ALA A 284 -5.49 18.66 -14.65
C ALA A 284 -5.28 17.41 -15.54
N SER A 285 -5.47 16.21 -14.98
CA SER A 285 -5.39 14.94 -15.70
C SER A 285 -6.08 13.84 -14.88
N GLN A 286 -6.46 12.75 -15.53
CA GLN A 286 -6.96 11.56 -14.84
C GLN A 286 -6.71 10.31 -15.66
N ILE A 287 -6.64 9.16 -14.99
CA ILE A 287 -6.42 7.86 -15.64
C ILE A 287 -7.22 6.80 -14.88
N SER A 288 -7.71 5.80 -15.61
CA SER A 288 -8.33 4.61 -15.03
C SER A 288 -7.49 3.38 -15.38
N ILE A 289 -7.23 2.53 -14.40
CA ILE A 289 -6.52 1.26 -14.56
C ILE A 289 -7.33 0.21 -13.82
N SER A 290 -7.82 -0.79 -14.52
CA SER A 290 -8.58 -1.92 -13.95
C SER A 290 -9.75 -1.47 -13.06
N GLY A 291 -10.51 -0.41 -13.48
CA GLY A 291 -11.66 0.11 -12.72
C GLY A 291 -11.30 1.04 -11.55
N TRP A 292 -10.00 1.28 -11.31
CA TRP A 292 -9.50 2.23 -10.31
C TRP A 292 -9.14 3.56 -10.94
N ARG A 293 -9.59 4.65 -10.33
CA ARG A 293 -9.37 6.02 -10.80
C ARG A 293 -8.25 6.70 -10.05
N SER A 294 -7.33 7.31 -10.80
CA SER A 294 -6.37 8.27 -10.27
C SER A 294 -6.60 9.62 -10.92
N ILE A 295 -6.61 10.70 -10.13
CA ILE A 295 -6.96 12.04 -10.57
C ILE A 295 -5.88 13.01 -10.12
N MET A 296 -5.41 13.84 -11.02
CA MET A 296 -4.54 14.97 -10.75
C MET A 296 -5.35 16.26 -10.75
N PHE A 297 -5.36 16.95 -9.64
CA PHE A 297 -5.96 18.27 -9.49
C PHE A 297 -4.88 19.35 -9.45
N LYS A 298 -5.26 20.55 -9.90
CA LYS A 298 -4.46 21.78 -9.77
C LYS A 298 -5.26 22.80 -8.98
N LYS A 299 -4.63 23.47 -8.03
CA LYS A 299 -5.22 24.59 -7.29
C LYS A 299 -5.09 25.88 -8.08
N HIS A 300 -6.17 26.65 -8.12
CA HIS A 300 -6.20 28.00 -8.68
C HIS A 300 -5.72 29.04 -7.68
#